data_788a432ad6000ad8ffe6e48177c0410b
#
_entry.id   788a432ad6000ad8ffe6e48177c0410b
#
_cell.length_a   1.000
_cell.length_b   1.000
_cell.length_c   1.000
_cell.angle_alpha   90.00
_cell.angle_beta   90.00
_cell.angle_gamma   90.00
#
_symmetry.space_group_name_H-M   'P 1'
#
loop_
_entity.id
_entity.type
_entity.pdbx_description
1 polymer ?
#
loop_
_entity_poly.entity_id
_entity_poly.type
_entity_poly.pdbx_seq_one_letter_code
_entity_poly.pdbx_strand_id
1 'polypeptide(L)'
;TVLLLIKHLVHFLPDMHCPAHVIYNYRPSNYWLKVDGEAILFHSVWDDMPSLGPHAWSVTEWCEQLDRCSKAEKAEMVSGTPREWVSDNARNCIVAYDIVRPDTELSDPERYEGNLLAEKQLLKGGYRLAYVLNLIFG
;
A
#
# COMPACT_ATOMS: atom_id res chain seq x y z
N THR A 1 3.45 -4.80 27.72
CA THR A 1 3.89 -3.46 27.36
C THR A 1 4.79 -3.47 26.12
N VAL A 2 5.95 -4.16 26.12
CA VAL A 2 6.82 -4.30 24.92
C VAL A 2 6.07 -5.01 23.79
N LEU A 3 5.38 -6.11 24.08
CA LEU A 3 4.58 -6.81 23.09
C LEU A 3 3.51 -5.92 22.44
N LEU A 4 2.89 -5.03 23.21
CA LEU A 4 1.90 -4.09 22.67
C LEU A 4 2.55 -3.11 21.70
N LEU A 5 3.72 -2.58 22.03
CA LEU A 5 4.47 -1.67 21.15
C LEU A 5 4.90 -2.38 19.83
N ILE A 6 5.35 -3.64 19.93
CA ILE A 6 5.69 -4.43 18.74
C ILE A 6 4.45 -4.64 17.86
N LYS A 7 3.31 -4.99 18.44
CA LYS A 7 2.04 -5.14 17.69
C LYS A 7 1.66 -3.86 16.95
N HIS A 8 1.78 -2.70 17.62
CA HIS A 8 1.51 -1.41 16.97
C HIS A 8 2.50 -1.10 15.84
N LEU A 9 3.78 -1.38 16.05
CA LEU A 9 4.80 -1.20 15.02
C LEU A 9 4.54 -2.06 13.79
N VAL A 10 4.26 -3.36 14.01
CA VAL A 10 3.95 -4.32 12.94
C VAL A 10 2.66 -3.96 12.20
N HIS A 11 1.71 -3.30 12.86
CA HIS A 11 0.48 -2.83 12.24
C HIS A 11 0.70 -1.50 11.51
N PHE A 12 1.08 -0.44 12.22
CA PHE A 12 1.07 0.92 11.67
C PHE A 12 2.14 1.17 10.61
N LEU A 13 3.29 0.53 10.71
CA LEU A 13 4.37 0.84 9.77
C LEU A 13 4.09 0.31 8.34
N PRO A 14 3.60 -0.91 8.12
CA PRO A 14 3.10 -1.30 6.80
C PRO A 14 1.83 -0.55 6.38
N ASP A 15 0.89 -0.36 7.31
CA ASP A 15 -0.41 0.28 7.11
C ASP A 15 -0.29 1.69 6.54
N MET A 16 0.69 2.48 7.00
CA MET A 16 0.96 3.81 6.45
C MET A 16 1.40 3.81 4.98
N HIS A 17 1.62 2.65 4.37
CA HIS A 17 1.96 2.54 2.95
C HIS A 17 0.72 2.34 2.06
N CYS A 18 -0.45 2.07 2.63
CA CYS A 18 -1.70 2.09 1.87
C CYS A 18 -2.02 3.53 1.45
N PRO A 19 -2.21 3.81 0.15
CA PRO A 19 -2.50 5.17 -0.32
C PRO A 19 -3.77 5.76 0.28
N ALA A 20 -4.76 4.94 0.62
CA ALA A 20 -6.02 5.39 1.23
C ALA A 20 -5.89 5.78 2.71
N HIS A 21 -4.79 5.42 3.39
CA HIS A 21 -4.55 5.75 4.79
C HIS A 21 -3.90 7.13 4.99
N VAL A 22 -3.62 7.85 3.91
CA VAL A 22 -3.12 9.22 3.95
C VAL A 22 -4.21 10.17 3.44
N ILE A 23 -4.64 11.09 4.29
CA ILE A 23 -5.59 12.13 3.88
C ILE A 23 -4.87 13.15 3.01
N TYR A 24 -5.27 13.23 1.74
CA TYR A 24 -4.78 14.25 0.85
C TYR A 24 -5.68 15.50 0.87
N ASN A 25 -5.02 16.63 0.86
CA ASN A 25 -5.57 17.96 1.03
C ASN A 25 -6.84 18.20 0.18
N TYR A 26 -7.98 18.43 0.84
CA TYR A 26 -9.28 18.78 0.25
C TYR A 26 -9.97 17.69 -0.62
N ARG A 27 -9.40 16.51 -0.78
CA ARG A 27 -10.09 15.40 -1.46
C ARG A 27 -10.74 14.49 -0.42
N PRO A 28 -12.06 14.27 -0.49
CA PRO A 28 -12.72 13.34 0.42
C PRO A 28 -12.27 11.92 0.10
N SER A 29 -11.87 11.16 1.14
CA SER A 29 -11.54 9.73 1.01
C SER A 29 -12.75 8.82 1.14
N ASN A 30 -13.93 9.38 1.42
CA ASN A 30 -15.15 8.62 1.71
C ASN A 30 -16.15 8.74 0.55
N TYR A 31 -15.78 8.42 -0.67
CA TYR A 31 -16.69 8.32 -1.78
C TYR A 31 -16.88 6.87 -2.21
N TRP A 32 -18.00 6.65 -2.89
CA TRP A 32 -18.36 5.37 -3.43
C TRP A 32 -17.99 5.29 -4.91
N LEU A 33 -17.69 4.09 -5.35
CA LEU A 33 -17.53 3.72 -6.74
C LEU A 33 -18.10 2.30 -6.92
N LYS A 34 -17.99 1.72 -8.09
CA LYS A 34 -18.41 0.36 -8.34
C LYS A 34 -17.24 -0.52 -8.72
N VAL A 35 -17.30 -1.77 -8.27
CA VAL A 35 -16.41 -2.85 -8.68
C VAL A 35 -17.28 -4.06 -8.98
N ASP A 36 -17.26 -4.53 -10.22
CA ASP A 36 -18.12 -5.62 -10.72
C ASP A 36 -19.62 -5.37 -10.48
N GLY A 37 -20.04 -4.10 -10.61
CA GLY A 37 -21.42 -3.66 -10.40
C GLY A 37 -21.80 -3.39 -8.93
N GLU A 38 -20.98 -3.80 -7.97
CA GLU A 38 -21.24 -3.61 -6.53
C GLU A 38 -20.61 -2.30 -6.02
N ALA A 39 -21.37 -1.57 -5.18
CA ALA A 39 -20.89 -0.33 -4.59
C ALA A 39 -19.87 -0.60 -3.50
N ILE A 40 -18.72 0.05 -3.57
CA ILE A 40 -17.62 -0.08 -2.63
C ILE A 40 -17.03 1.30 -2.30
N LEU A 41 -16.50 1.47 -1.08
CA LEU A 41 -15.80 2.68 -0.68
C LEU A 41 -14.39 2.74 -1.25
N PHE A 42 -13.93 3.92 -1.62
CA PHE A 42 -12.54 4.18 -2.05
C PHE A 42 -11.50 3.56 -1.11
N HIS A 43 -11.66 3.71 0.19
CA HIS A 43 -10.78 3.11 1.19
C HIS A 43 -10.71 1.58 1.04
N SER A 44 -11.87 0.93 1.00
CA SER A 44 -11.94 -0.53 0.86
C SER A 44 -11.37 -1.04 -0.47
N VAL A 45 -11.50 -0.26 -1.55
CA VAL A 45 -10.85 -0.59 -2.83
C VAL A 45 -9.34 -0.68 -2.66
N TRP A 46 -8.72 0.24 -1.92
CA TRP A 46 -7.27 0.23 -1.72
C TRP A 46 -6.81 -0.83 -0.73
N ASP A 47 -7.62 -1.16 0.27
CA ASP A 47 -7.33 -2.28 1.17
C ASP A 47 -7.35 -3.62 0.41
N ASP A 48 -8.27 -3.76 -0.55
CA ASP A 48 -8.46 -4.97 -1.33
C ASP A 48 -7.74 -4.97 -2.70
N MET A 49 -7.07 -3.88 -3.06
CA MET A 49 -6.47 -3.70 -4.41
C MET A 49 -5.61 -4.90 -4.88
N PRO A 50 -4.79 -5.54 -4.03
CA PRO A 50 -4.05 -6.74 -4.44
C PRO A 50 -4.96 -7.89 -4.88
N SER A 51 -6.14 -8.01 -4.26
CA SER A 51 -7.13 -9.04 -4.58
C SER A 51 -8.00 -8.69 -5.80
N LEU A 52 -8.08 -7.41 -6.15
CA LEU A 52 -8.80 -6.91 -7.33
C LEU A 52 -7.97 -7.01 -8.62
N GLY A 53 -6.67 -7.26 -8.48
CA GLY A 53 -5.76 -7.43 -9.61
C GLY A 53 -5.88 -8.79 -10.29
N PRO A 54 -5.10 -9.01 -11.36
CA PRO A 54 -5.17 -10.24 -12.15
C PRO A 54 -4.54 -11.47 -11.46
N HIS A 55 -3.91 -11.28 -10.30
CA HIS A 55 -3.15 -12.32 -9.63
C HIS A 55 -3.93 -12.96 -8.50
N ALA A 56 -4.31 -14.22 -8.66
CA ALA A 56 -4.86 -15.05 -7.58
C ALA A 56 -3.76 -15.76 -6.78
N TRP A 57 -2.72 -15.02 -6.39
CA TRP A 57 -1.56 -15.58 -5.70
C TRP A 57 -1.85 -15.84 -4.22
N SER A 58 -1.30 -16.95 -3.72
CA SER A 58 -1.17 -17.19 -2.29
C SER A 58 -0.17 -16.20 -1.66
N VAL A 59 -0.15 -16.10 -0.33
CA VAL A 59 0.81 -15.25 0.39
C VAL A 59 2.26 -15.61 0.03
N THR A 60 2.57 -16.90 -0.12
CA THR A 60 3.92 -17.36 -0.50
C THR A 60 4.29 -16.86 -1.91
N GLU A 61 3.38 -17.01 -2.87
CA GLU A 61 3.60 -16.53 -4.24
C GLU A 61 3.75 -15.01 -4.28
N TRP A 62 2.94 -14.26 -3.53
CA TRP A 62 3.12 -12.81 -3.37
C TRP A 62 4.53 -12.46 -2.90
N CYS A 63 5.03 -13.11 -1.84
CA CYS A 63 6.38 -12.88 -1.34
C CYS A 63 7.44 -13.19 -2.40
N GLU A 64 7.34 -14.32 -3.08
CA GLU A 64 8.30 -14.75 -4.11
C GLU A 64 8.30 -13.83 -5.35
N GLN A 65 7.14 -13.31 -5.73
CA GLN A 65 7.03 -12.43 -6.89
C GLN A 65 7.48 -10.99 -6.59
N LEU A 66 7.19 -10.49 -5.40
CA LEU A 66 7.59 -9.13 -5.01
C LEU A 66 9.07 -9.04 -4.57
N ASP A 67 9.61 -10.05 -3.88
CA ASP A 67 10.99 -10.03 -3.37
C ASP A 67 12.04 -10.38 -4.44
N ARG A 68 12.00 -9.68 -5.55
CA ARG A 68 12.96 -9.82 -6.66
C ARG A 68 13.89 -8.63 -6.80
N CYS A 69 14.00 -7.83 -5.76
CA CYS A 69 14.79 -6.61 -5.77
C CYS A 69 16.28 -6.88 -5.58
N SER A 70 17.10 -6.15 -6.29
CA SER A 70 18.53 -6.08 -6.07
C SER A 70 18.89 -5.51 -4.70
N LYS A 71 20.12 -5.73 -4.25
CA LYS A 71 20.61 -5.15 -3.00
C LYS A 71 20.55 -3.61 -2.99
N ALA A 72 20.77 -2.98 -4.15
CA ALA A 72 20.71 -1.53 -4.29
C ALA A 72 19.28 -1.00 -4.11
N GLU A 73 18.30 -1.64 -4.78
CA GLU A 73 16.89 -1.28 -4.64
C GLU A 73 16.38 -1.47 -3.20
N LYS A 74 16.79 -2.56 -2.53
CA LYS A 74 16.47 -2.78 -1.12
C LYS A 74 17.01 -1.67 -0.22
N ALA A 75 18.25 -1.26 -0.44
CA ALA A 75 18.87 -0.17 0.30
C ALA A 75 18.17 1.19 0.05
N GLU A 76 17.75 1.44 -1.18
CA GLU A 76 16.99 2.64 -1.53
C GLU A 76 15.63 2.66 -0.85
N MET A 77 14.87 1.54 -0.88
CA MET A 77 13.55 1.44 -0.26
C MET A 77 13.54 1.76 1.24
N VAL A 78 14.59 1.35 1.97
CA VAL A 78 14.70 1.60 3.42
C VAL A 78 15.42 2.89 3.76
N SER A 79 15.88 3.64 2.76
CA SER A 79 16.54 4.93 2.98
C SER A 79 15.56 5.97 3.54
N GLY A 80 16.11 6.98 4.23
CA GLY A 80 15.33 8.06 4.82
C GLY A 80 14.73 7.72 6.18
N THR A 81 13.70 8.45 6.54
CA THR A 81 13.03 8.43 7.85
C THR A 81 11.56 8.05 7.72
N PRO A 82 10.88 7.61 8.78
CA PRO A 82 9.43 7.35 8.75
C PRO A 82 8.61 8.55 8.26
N ARG A 83 9.03 9.77 8.57
CA ARG A 83 8.37 10.99 8.07
C ARG A 83 8.47 11.12 6.54
N GLU A 84 9.64 10.83 5.99
CA GLU A 84 9.85 10.85 4.54
C GLU A 84 9.08 9.73 3.86
N TRP A 85 8.94 8.57 4.50
CA TRP A 85 8.14 7.45 3.99
C TRP A 85 6.65 7.80 3.93
N VAL A 86 6.10 8.47 4.96
CA VAL A 86 4.72 9.00 4.92
C VAL A 86 4.57 10.04 3.82
N SER A 87 5.54 10.94 3.64
CA SER A 87 5.51 11.94 2.59
C SER A 87 5.58 11.32 1.18
N ASP A 88 6.31 10.22 1.03
CA ASP A 88 6.34 9.42 -0.20
C ASP A 88 4.96 8.82 -0.50
N ASN A 89 4.32 8.22 0.50
CA ASN A 89 2.97 7.68 0.34
C ASN A 89 1.92 8.78 0.07
N ALA A 90 2.07 9.96 0.65
CA ALA A 90 1.19 11.09 0.35
C ALA A 90 1.21 11.48 -1.14
N ARG A 91 2.36 11.36 -1.81
CA ARG A 91 2.45 11.53 -3.27
C ARG A 91 1.72 10.42 -4.03
N ASN A 92 1.82 9.18 -3.56
CA ASN A 92 1.11 8.04 -4.14
C ASN A 92 -0.41 8.16 -3.95
N CYS A 93 -0.85 8.81 -2.88
CA CYS A 93 -2.27 9.09 -2.64
C CYS A 93 -2.89 9.93 -3.78
N ILE A 94 -2.14 10.86 -4.36
CA ILE A 94 -2.61 11.65 -5.52
C ILE A 94 -2.92 10.71 -6.69
N VAL A 95 -1.98 9.82 -7.00
CA VAL A 95 -2.14 8.83 -8.09
C VAL A 95 -3.33 7.90 -7.81
N ALA A 96 -3.50 7.50 -6.55
CA ALA A 96 -4.62 6.66 -6.15
C ALA A 96 -5.99 7.30 -6.43
N TYR A 97 -6.13 8.60 -6.21
CA TYR A 97 -7.34 9.36 -6.53
C TYR A 97 -7.56 9.54 -8.05
N ASP A 98 -6.51 9.53 -8.84
CA ASP A 98 -6.61 9.63 -10.29
C ASP A 98 -7.00 8.28 -10.93
N ILE A 99 -6.55 7.16 -10.34
CA ILE A 99 -6.93 5.80 -10.75
C ILE A 99 -8.37 5.49 -10.33
N VAL A 100 -8.70 5.66 -9.05
CA VAL A 100 -9.99 5.29 -8.47
C VAL A 100 -10.85 6.54 -8.29
N ARG A 101 -11.82 6.74 -9.17
CA ARG A 101 -12.64 7.97 -9.24
C ARG A 101 -14.03 7.77 -8.64
N PRO A 102 -14.62 8.83 -8.03
CA PRO A 102 -15.97 8.75 -7.48
C PRO A 102 -17.02 8.47 -8.57
N ASP A 103 -18.06 7.71 -8.18
CA ASP A 103 -19.22 7.42 -9.00
C ASP A 103 -18.93 6.73 -10.35
N THR A 104 -17.78 6.06 -10.46
CA THR A 104 -17.37 5.30 -11.66
C THR A 104 -17.40 3.80 -11.39
N GLU A 105 -17.39 3.00 -12.46
CA GLU A 105 -17.04 1.58 -12.43
C GLU A 105 -15.53 1.45 -12.58
N LEU A 106 -14.87 0.68 -11.72
CA LEU A 106 -13.44 0.42 -11.80
C LEU A 106 -13.14 -0.50 -12.99
N SER A 107 -12.53 0.04 -14.01
CA SER A 107 -12.18 -0.69 -15.23
C SER A 107 -10.94 -1.59 -15.07
N ASP A 108 -10.75 -2.55 -15.96
CA ASP A 108 -9.58 -3.43 -15.95
C ASP A 108 -8.24 -2.68 -16.05
N PRO A 109 -8.09 -1.64 -16.90
CA PRO A 109 -6.87 -0.83 -16.89
C PRO A 109 -6.61 -0.14 -15.55
N GLU A 110 -7.64 0.42 -14.90
CA GLU A 110 -7.52 1.06 -13.58
C GLU A 110 -7.17 0.04 -12.47
N ARG A 111 -7.74 -1.16 -12.52
CA ARG A 111 -7.36 -2.27 -11.63
C ARG A 111 -5.88 -2.63 -11.80
N TYR A 112 -5.42 -2.73 -13.04
CA TYR A 112 -4.02 -3.05 -13.32
C TYR A 112 -3.07 -1.98 -12.80
N GLU A 113 -3.34 -0.70 -13.07
CA GLU A 113 -2.54 0.42 -12.57
C GLU A 113 -2.56 0.51 -11.04
N GLY A 114 -3.72 0.33 -10.44
CA GLY A 114 -3.88 0.29 -8.98
C GLY A 114 -3.11 -0.86 -8.35
N ASN A 115 -3.13 -2.04 -8.97
CA ASN A 115 -2.41 -3.20 -8.50
C ASN A 115 -0.90 -2.98 -8.52
N LEU A 116 -0.34 -2.40 -9.61
CA LEU A 116 1.08 -2.04 -9.69
C LEU A 116 1.50 -1.07 -8.59
N LEU A 117 0.64 -0.10 -8.24
CA LEU A 117 0.90 0.82 -7.14
C LEU A 117 0.86 0.08 -5.79
N ALA A 118 -0.16 -0.75 -5.56
CA ALA A 118 -0.30 -1.54 -4.34
C ALA A 118 0.89 -2.49 -4.12
N GLU A 119 1.34 -3.18 -5.15
CA GLU A 119 2.52 -4.05 -5.12
C GLU A 119 3.78 -3.31 -4.64
N LYS A 120 4.04 -2.13 -5.20
CA LYS A 120 5.17 -1.29 -4.77
C LYS A 120 5.06 -0.88 -3.30
N GLN A 121 3.86 -0.54 -2.85
CA GLN A 121 3.62 -0.11 -1.47
C GLN A 121 3.74 -1.28 -0.48
N LEU A 122 3.22 -2.45 -0.83
CA LEU A 122 3.39 -3.68 -0.04
C LEU A 122 4.87 -4.02 0.13
N LEU A 123 5.63 -3.98 -0.95
CA LEU A 123 7.07 -4.25 -0.93
C LEU A 123 7.83 -3.26 -0.05
N LYS A 124 7.58 -1.95 -0.21
CA LYS A 124 8.18 -0.91 0.63
C LYS A 124 7.81 -1.10 2.11
N GLY A 125 6.54 -1.35 2.40
CA GLY A 125 6.06 -1.59 3.76
C GLY A 125 6.75 -2.76 4.42
N GLY A 126 6.90 -3.87 3.72
CA GLY A 126 7.58 -5.08 4.19
C GLY A 126 9.06 -4.83 4.49
N TYR A 127 9.80 -4.24 3.55
CA TYR A 127 11.23 -3.95 3.75
C TYR A 127 11.49 -2.92 4.86
N ARG A 128 10.68 -1.86 4.94
CA ARG A 128 10.80 -0.84 5.98
C ARG A 128 10.49 -1.39 7.36
N LEU A 129 9.47 -2.28 7.48
CA LEU A 129 9.19 -2.99 8.72
C LEU A 129 10.36 -3.87 9.14
N ALA A 130 10.87 -4.70 8.23
CA ALA A 130 12.02 -5.56 8.50
C ALA A 130 13.25 -4.74 8.91
N TYR A 131 13.52 -3.64 8.23
CA TYR A 131 14.61 -2.72 8.57
C TYR A 131 14.48 -2.16 9.99
N VAL A 132 13.31 -1.65 10.35
CA VAL A 132 13.08 -1.09 11.71
C VAL A 132 13.16 -2.17 12.77
N LEU A 133 12.61 -3.37 12.53
CA LEU A 133 12.73 -4.49 13.47
C LEU A 133 14.19 -4.91 13.68
N ASN A 134 14.99 -4.95 12.62
CA ASN A 134 16.42 -5.25 12.72
C ASN A 134 17.21 -4.16 13.45
N LEU A 135 16.81 -2.88 13.35
CA LEU A 135 17.43 -1.81 14.15
C LEU A 135 17.14 -1.92 15.65
N ILE A 136 15.97 -2.50 16.00
CA ILE A 136 15.55 -2.60 17.41
C ILE A 136 16.05 -3.89 18.05
N PHE A 137 16.10 -4.99 17.32
CA PHE A 137 16.32 -6.33 17.86
C PHE A 137 17.55 -7.04 17.27
N GLY A 138 18.18 -6.50 16.22
CA GLY A 138 19.33 -7.09 15.50
C GLY A 138 20.72 -6.75 16.06
#